data_335c970f68ea86e5150a91f8c9c3bcc2
#
_entry.id   335c970f68ea86e5150a91f8c9c3bcc2
#
_cell.length_a   1.000
_cell.length_b   1.000
_cell.length_c   1.000
_cell.angle_alpha   90.00
_cell.angle_beta   90.00
_cell.angle_gamma   90.00
#
_symmetry.space_group_name_H-M   'P 1'
#
loop_
_entity.id
_entity.type
_entity.pdbx_description
1 polymer ?
#
loop_
_entity_poly.entity_id
_entity_poly.type
_entity_poly.pdbx_seq_one_letter_code
_entity_poly.pdbx_strand_id
1 'polypeptide(L)'
;MNAKLKMHNTYDDTLIERDIVLSDASTGAVIAAIENAFDSADCTDETVFEIEREDGIIFYCDQWSDYTTAWSLYRHCNGSIQEWVANFKM
;
A
#
# COMPACT_ATOMS: atom_id res chain seq x y z
N MET A 1 -1.09 -7.72 -14.02
CA MET A 1 -0.03 -6.69 -14.03
C MET A 1 0.92 -6.97 -12.89
N ASN A 2 2.20 -7.05 -13.18
CA ASN A 2 3.20 -7.29 -12.16
C ASN A 2 3.47 -6.02 -11.34
N ALA A 3 3.76 -6.23 -10.05
CA ALA A 3 4.08 -5.15 -9.13
C ALA A 3 5.00 -5.66 -8.02
N LYS A 4 5.67 -4.73 -7.36
CA LYS A 4 6.47 -5.01 -6.18
C LYS A 4 5.78 -4.37 -4.97
N LEU A 5 5.53 -5.18 -3.95
CA LEU A 5 4.93 -4.75 -2.70
C LEU A 5 6.03 -4.65 -1.64
N LYS A 6 6.07 -3.51 -0.96
CA LYS A 6 6.92 -3.30 0.22
C LYS A 6 6.03 -3.04 1.43
N MET A 7 6.34 -3.70 2.53
CA MET A 7 5.67 -3.52 3.82
C MET A 7 6.71 -3.11 4.85
N HIS A 8 6.63 -1.89 5.31
CA HIS A 8 7.55 -1.35 6.31
C HIS A 8 6.81 -1.16 7.63
N ASN A 9 7.24 -1.88 8.66
CA ASN A 9 6.74 -1.66 10.02
C ASN A 9 7.56 -0.54 10.65
N THR A 10 6.92 0.58 10.96
CA THR A 10 7.60 1.77 11.47
C THR A 10 7.98 1.66 12.94
N TYR A 11 7.40 0.71 13.67
CA TYR A 11 7.73 0.48 15.08
C TYR A 11 9.07 -0.23 15.26
N ASP A 12 9.28 -1.35 14.56
CA ASP A 12 10.48 -2.17 14.69
C ASP A 12 11.44 -2.05 13.49
N ASP A 13 11.09 -1.22 12.52
CA ASP A 13 11.87 -0.93 11.32
C ASP A 13 12.13 -2.16 10.44
N THR A 14 11.25 -3.14 10.47
CA THR A 14 11.35 -4.30 9.57
C THR A 14 10.78 -3.95 8.20
N LEU A 15 11.40 -4.50 7.16
CA LEU A 15 10.97 -4.35 5.78
C LEU A 15 10.80 -5.71 5.13
N ILE A 16 9.63 -5.93 4.53
CA ILE A 16 9.33 -7.13 3.74
C ILE A 16 9.03 -6.68 2.32
N GLU A 17 9.66 -7.33 1.35
CA GLU A 17 9.41 -7.10 -0.07
C GLU A 17 8.87 -8.38 -0.71
N ARG A 18 7.87 -8.23 -1.58
CA ARG A 18 7.27 -9.35 -2.32
C ARG A 18 6.97 -8.94 -3.75
N ASP A 19 7.13 -9.89 -4.66
CA ASP A 19 6.59 -9.76 -6.00
C ASP A 19 5.13 -10.22 -5.97
N ILE A 20 4.25 -9.41 -6.54
CA ILE A 20 2.81 -9.67 -6.59
C ILE A 20 2.28 -9.46 -7.99
N VAL A 21 1.07 -9.95 -8.23
CA VAL A 21 0.35 -9.73 -9.48
C VAL A 21 -0.98 -9.04 -9.14
N LEU A 22 -1.18 -7.84 -9.71
CA LEU A 22 -2.45 -7.14 -9.61
C LEU A 22 -3.41 -7.70 -10.67
N SER A 23 -4.70 -7.79 -10.34
CA SER A 23 -5.71 -8.30 -11.26
C SER A 23 -5.89 -7.39 -12.48
N ASP A 24 -5.71 -6.08 -12.30
CA ASP A 24 -5.74 -5.08 -13.36
C ASP A 24 -5.04 -3.79 -12.89
N ALA A 25 -5.14 -2.73 -13.66
CA ALA A 25 -4.52 -1.44 -13.34
C ALA A 25 -5.40 -0.52 -12.49
N SER A 26 -6.51 -1.01 -11.95
CA SER A 26 -7.44 -0.19 -11.17
C SER A 26 -6.92 0.08 -9.76
N THR A 27 -7.41 1.16 -9.16
CA THR A 27 -7.20 1.46 -7.74
C THR A 27 -7.74 0.34 -6.85
N GLY A 28 -8.87 -0.26 -7.23
CA GLY A 28 -9.45 -1.39 -6.50
C GLY A 28 -8.53 -2.59 -6.41
N ALA A 29 -7.79 -2.89 -7.48
CA ALA A 29 -6.81 -3.97 -7.49
C ALA A 29 -5.66 -3.69 -6.51
N VAL A 30 -5.19 -2.46 -6.43
CA VAL A 30 -4.15 -2.04 -5.48
C VAL A 30 -4.64 -2.20 -4.05
N ILE A 31 -5.85 -1.73 -3.76
CA ILE A 31 -6.46 -1.86 -2.42
C ILE A 31 -6.61 -3.33 -2.04
N ALA A 32 -7.12 -4.16 -2.94
CA ALA A 32 -7.27 -5.60 -2.69
C ALA A 32 -5.94 -6.28 -2.38
N ALA A 33 -4.88 -5.91 -3.09
CA ALA A 33 -3.53 -6.44 -2.84
C ALA A 33 -3.01 -6.04 -1.45
N ILE A 34 -3.25 -4.79 -1.04
CA ILE A 34 -2.86 -4.29 0.29
C ILE A 34 -3.64 -5.01 1.39
N GLU A 35 -4.96 -5.16 1.24
CA GLU A 35 -5.79 -5.87 2.20
C GLU A 35 -5.34 -7.32 2.37
N ASN A 36 -5.07 -8.00 1.26
CA ASN A 36 -4.58 -9.38 1.28
C ASN A 36 -3.23 -9.50 1.98
N ALA A 37 -2.32 -8.56 1.72
CA ALA A 37 -1.02 -8.53 2.37
C ALA A 37 -1.13 -8.24 3.87
N PHE A 38 -2.01 -7.34 4.26
CA PHE A 38 -2.28 -7.02 5.66
C PHE A 38 -2.71 -8.27 6.43
N ASP A 39 -3.66 -9.02 5.90
CA ASP A 39 -4.18 -10.23 6.54
C ASP A 39 -3.16 -11.36 6.58
N SER A 40 -2.38 -11.53 5.51
CA SER A 40 -1.48 -12.69 5.37
C SER A 40 -0.14 -12.51 6.08
N ALA A 41 0.31 -11.27 6.32
CA ALA A 41 1.62 -10.97 6.87
C ALA A 41 1.58 -10.59 8.36
N ASP A 42 0.43 -10.74 9.01
CA ASP A 42 0.25 -10.37 10.42
C ASP A 42 0.65 -8.92 10.69
N CYS A 43 0.25 -8.03 9.79
CA CYS A 43 0.59 -6.62 9.87
C CYS A 43 -0.17 -5.90 10.98
N THR A 44 0.38 -4.79 11.43
CA THR A 44 -0.23 -3.91 12.42
C THR A 44 -0.57 -2.55 11.79
N ASP A 45 -1.26 -1.71 12.54
CA ASP A 45 -1.58 -0.33 12.15
C ASP A 45 -0.34 0.55 11.94
N GLU A 46 0.84 0.09 12.36
CA GLU A 46 2.11 0.78 12.15
C GLU A 46 2.80 0.39 10.85
N THR A 47 2.18 -0.46 10.05
CA THR A 47 2.72 -0.88 8.77
C THR A 47 2.39 0.14 7.69
N VAL A 48 3.40 0.50 6.91
CA VAL A 48 3.27 1.34 5.71
C VAL A 48 3.45 0.44 4.49
N PHE A 49 2.58 0.60 3.51
CA PHE A 49 2.62 -0.18 2.26
C PHE A 49 3.05 0.70 1.10
N GLU A 50 3.88 0.15 0.23
CA GLU A 50 4.22 0.75 -1.05
C GLU A 50 4.05 -0.30 -2.13
N ILE A 51 3.37 0.05 -3.22
CA ILE A 51 3.24 -0.81 -4.40
C ILE A 51 3.80 -0.05 -5.60
N GLU A 52 4.82 -0.62 -6.21
CA GLU A 52 5.38 -0.14 -7.47
C GLU A 52 4.95 -1.05 -8.61
N ARG A 53 4.17 -0.52 -9.54
CA ARG A 53 3.69 -1.25 -10.70
C ARG A 53 4.77 -1.35 -11.77
N GLU A 54 4.64 -2.33 -12.65
CA GLU A 54 5.58 -2.52 -13.76
C GLU A 54 5.62 -1.33 -14.73
N ASP A 55 4.56 -0.49 -14.75
CA ASP A 55 4.52 0.75 -15.55
C ASP A 55 5.16 1.94 -14.84
N GLY A 56 5.74 1.74 -13.66
CA GLY A 56 6.43 2.79 -12.90
C GLY A 56 5.55 3.62 -11.99
N ILE A 57 4.24 3.39 -11.97
CA ILE A 57 3.35 4.10 -11.04
C ILE A 57 3.50 3.50 -9.64
N ILE A 58 3.66 4.36 -8.65
CA ILE A 58 3.89 3.98 -7.26
C ILE A 58 2.70 4.43 -6.42
N PHE A 59 2.17 3.52 -5.62
CA PHE A 59 1.15 3.80 -4.60
C PHE A 59 1.76 3.68 -3.22
N TYR A 60 1.29 4.51 -2.32
CA TYR A 60 1.70 4.54 -0.92
C TYR A 60 0.46 4.49 -0.05
N CYS A 61 0.49 3.69 1.02
CA CYS A 61 -0.65 3.52 1.91
C CYS A 61 -0.19 3.52 3.36
N ASP A 62 -0.85 4.34 4.19
CA ASP A 62 -0.64 4.34 5.63
C ASP A 62 -1.96 4.49 6.37
N GLN A 63 -1.94 4.23 7.66
CA GLN A 63 -3.09 4.47 8.51
C GLN A 63 -3.23 5.96 8.78
N TRP A 64 -4.45 6.46 8.55
CA TRP A 64 -4.71 7.89 8.63
C TRP A 64 -4.79 8.42 10.06
N SER A 65 -5.26 7.62 11.02
CA SER A 65 -5.51 8.09 12.39
C SER A 65 -5.45 6.94 13.39
N ASP A 66 -4.96 7.23 14.58
CA ASP A 66 -4.91 6.27 15.70
C ASP A 66 -6.29 5.85 16.20
N TYR A 67 -7.32 6.60 15.87
CA TYR A 67 -8.67 6.35 16.35
C TYR A 67 -9.56 5.61 15.38
N THR A 68 -9.06 5.32 14.20
CA THR A 68 -9.87 4.68 13.17
C THR A 68 -9.08 3.54 12.52
N THR A 69 -9.82 2.64 11.91
CA THR A 69 -9.25 1.61 11.05
C THR A 69 -9.14 2.09 9.60
N ALA A 70 -9.23 3.41 9.39
CA ALA A 70 -9.16 3.99 8.06
C ALA A 70 -7.72 4.11 7.60
N TRP A 71 -7.51 3.71 6.36
CA TRP A 71 -6.22 3.78 5.67
C TRP A 71 -6.34 4.73 4.50
N SER A 72 -5.28 5.49 4.24
CA SER A 72 -5.22 6.41 3.12
C SER A 72 -4.29 5.90 2.05
N LEU A 73 -4.77 5.92 0.81
CA LEU A 73 -4.00 5.54 -0.36
C LEU A 73 -3.63 6.77 -1.16
N TYR A 74 -2.35 6.89 -1.48
CA TYR A 74 -1.79 7.97 -2.28
C TYR A 74 -1.12 7.39 -3.52
N ARG A 75 -1.13 8.17 -4.60
CA ARG A 75 -0.38 7.86 -5.82
C ARG A 75 0.71 8.90 -5.99
N HIS A 76 1.93 8.45 -6.28
CA HIS A 76 3.03 9.36 -6.61
C HIS A 76 2.88 9.85 -8.04
N CYS A 77 2.89 11.17 -8.20
CA CYS A 77 2.84 11.83 -9.50
C CYS A 77 4.10 12.65 -9.68
N ASN A 78 4.78 12.49 -10.82
CA ASN A 78 5.94 13.31 -11.20
C ASN A 78 7.00 13.43 -10.09
N GLY A 79 7.41 12.31 -9.53
CA GLY A 79 8.53 12.22 -8.61
C GLY A 79 8.21 12.49 -7.16
N SER A 80 7.85 13.70 -6.77
CA SER A 80 7.71 14.05 -5.36
C SER A 80 6.30 14.42 -4.92
N ILE A 81 5.37 14.57 -5.87
CA ILE A 81 4.00 14.96 -5.56
C ILE A 81 3.17 13.72 -5.30
N GLN A 82 2.50 13.68 -4.14
CA GLN A 82 1.55 12.62 -3.80
C GLN A 82 0.14 13.13 -4.01
N GLU A 83 -0.65 12.34 -4.73
CA GLU A 83 -2.07 12.59 -4.93
C GLU A 83 -2.86 11.62 -4.07
N TRP A 84 -3.74 12.14 -3.22
CA TRP A 84 -4.67 11.30 -2.48
C TRP A 84 -5.65 10.63 -3.44
N VAL A 85 -5.85 9.32 -3.27
CA VAL A 85 -6.67 8.51 -4.17
C VAL A 85 -7.93 8.03 -3.47
N ALA A 86 -7.80 7.48 -2.27
CA ALA A 86 -8.93 6.88 -1.57
C ALA A 86 -8.62 6.69 -0.09
N ASN A 87 -9.69 6.59 0.71
CA ASN A 87 -9.65 6.04 2.05
C ASN A 87 -10.40 4.71 2.06
N PHE A 88 -9.95 3.77 2.87
CA PHE A 88 -10.60 2.47 3.02
C PHE A 88 -10.31 1.89 4.41
N LYS A 89 -11.05 0.86 4.77
CA LYS A 89 -10.88 0.18 6.07
C LYS A 89 -10.37 -1.24 5.85
N MET A 90 -9.48 -1.65 6.74
CA MET A 90 -8.98 -3.02 6.77
C MET A 90 -9.29 -3.70 8.08
#